data_752911e79561a9f1d7b31768a4233c31
#
_entry.id   752911e79561a9f1d7b31768a4233c31
#
_cell.length_a   1.000
_cell.length_b   1.000
_cell.length_c   1.000
_cell.angle_alpha   90.00
_cell.angle_beta   90.00
_cell.angle_gamma   90.00
#
_symmetry.space_group_name_H-M   'P 1'
#
loop_
_entity.id
_entity.type
_entity.pdbx_description
1 polymer ?
#
loop_
_entity_poly.entity_id
_entity_poly.type
_entity_poly.pdbx_seq_one_letter_code
_entity_poly.pdbx_strand_id
1 'polypeptide(L)'
;MGKRMLRWVLFFILVGIFMSTEIKVTKAEDIQKPSIEGQLSEILTTQKNILQRLFVIESKQTAITNALRVLGAAAGPSAGPSAPAWPPQEDLNKEYKIDMGHSSLNGNKNAKVTIVEFSDFQCPYSQRFHPAIPEVLKVYSKDVNYMLKNFPLSFHPQAKPAAKASLAAREQGKYWEMVELLFQNGKDLSEEKFKELAKQAGLNVDKFMKDYKEKDAEWEKLIAEDMSVANSSDVRGTPTFFINGKKTNARDLTGFKQEIDNILKK
;
A
#
# COMPACT_ATOMS: atom_id res chain seq x y z
N MET A 1 43.28 -67.02 6.80
CA MET A 1 43.70 -65.89 5.94
C MET A 1 42.50 -65.38 5.14
N GLY A 2 41.58 -64.66 5.67
CA GLY A 2 40.41 -64.27 4.87
C GLY A 2 39.73 -62.95 5.30
N LYS A 3 39.76 -62.58 6.57
CA LYS A 3 39.01 -61.43 7.06
C LYS A 3 39.80 -60.10 7.13
N ARG A 4 41.10 -60.11 7.12
CA ARG A 4 41.97 -58.95 7.13
C ARG A 4 42.18 -58.31 5.74
N MET A 5 42.21 -59.15 4.69
CA MET A 5 42.42 -58.72 3.30
C MET A 5 41.18 -58.02 2.74
N LEU A 6 39.97 -58.47 3.13
CA LEU A 6 38.70 -57.86 2.70
C LEU A 6 38.50 -56.46 3.28
N ARG A 7 39.03 -56.20 4.49
CA ARG A 7 38.94 -54.83 5.11
C ARG A 7 39.85 -53.82 4.43
N TRP A 8 40.98 -54.23 3.87
CA TRP A 8 41.91 -53.36 3.13
C TRP A 8 41.40 -53.05 1.72
N VAL A 9 40.76 -54.01 1.06
CA VAL A 9 40.12 -53.76 -0.26
C VAL A 9 38.93 -52.80 -0.16
N LEU A 10 38.09 -52.90 0.88
CA LEU A 10 37.00 -52.00 1.13
C LEU A 10 37.48 -50.58 1.52
N PHE A 11 38.62 -50.47 2.21
CA PHE A 11 39.22 -49.17 2.57
C PHE A 11 39.77 -48.44 1.33
N PHE A 12 40.40 -49.14 0.40
CA PHE A 12 40.91 -48.57 -0.84
C PHE A 12 39.80 -48.22 -1.84
N ILE A 13 38.68 -48.92 -1.85
CA ILE A 13 37.52 -48.59 -2.68
C ILE A 13 36.80 -47.33 -2.11
N LEU A 14 36.72 -47.18 -0.80
CA LEU A 14 36.14 -46.00 -0.15
C LEU A 14 37.00 -44.72 -0.33
N VAL A 15 38.33 -44.87 -0.30
CA VAL A 15 39.27 -43.77 -0.54
C VAL A 15 39.33 -43.40 -2.03
N GLY A 16 39.17 -44.39 -2.94
CA GLY A 16 39.12 -44.11 -4.40
C GLY A 16 37.87 -43.44 -4.88
N ILE A 17 36.75 -43.65 -4.19
CA ILE A 17 35.47 -42.95 -4.49
C ILE A 17 35.47 -41.49 -3.96
N PHE A 18 36.28 -41.19 -2.94
CA PHE A 18 36.39 -39.85 -2.39
C PHE A 18 37.33 -38.93 -3.17
N MET A 19 38.13 -39.45 -4.11
CA MET A 19 39.07 -38.67 -4.91
C MET A 19 38.59 -38.35 -6.35
N SER A 20 37.42 -38.81 -6.76
CA SER A 20 36.92 -38.56 -8.12
C SER A 20 35.64 -37.71 -8.24
N THR A 21 35.17 -37.11 -7.13
CA THR A 21 34.20 -36.04 -7.22
C THR A 21 34.92 -34.72 -7.01
N GLU A 22 35.56 -34.20 -8.06
CA GLU A 22 35.80 -32.77 -8.14
C GLU A 22 34.44 -32.10 -8.13
N ILE A 23 33.98 -31.70 -6.94
CA ILE A 23 32.97 -30.70 -6.81
C ILE A 23 33.64 -29.43 -7.38
N LYS A 24 33.34 -29.10 -8.64
CA LYS A 24 33.59 -27.79 -9.17
C LYS A 24 32.78 -26.83 -8.29
N VAL A 25 33.41 -26.37 -7.22
CA VAL A 25 33.01 -25.14 -6.56
C VAL A 25 33.25 -24.04 -7.58
N THR A 26 32.23 -23.74 -8.37
CA THR A 26 32.21 -22.49 -9.16
C THR A 26 32.35 -21.37 -8.15
N LYS A 27 33.55 -20.78 -8.15
CA LYS A 27 33.84 -19.57 -7.38
C LYS A 27 32.69 -18.59 -7.60
N ALA A 28 32.11 -18.11 -6.51
CA ALA A 28 31.12 -17.04 -6.49
C ALA A 28 31.70 -15.66 -6.89
N GLU A 29 32.81 -15.65 -7.63
CA GLU A 29 33.57 -14.45 -8.00
C GLU A 29 33.32 -13.96 -9.42
N ASP A 30 32.50 -14.62 -10.23
CA ASP A 30 32.23 -14.18 -11.62
C ASP A 30 30.78 -13.63 -11.83
N ILE A 31 30.11 -13.16 -10.79
CA ILE A 31 28.98 -12.24 -10.98
C ILE A 31 29.59 -10.85 -11.07
N GLN A 32 30.06 -10.50 -12.27
CA GLN A 32 30.52 -9.18 -12.59
C GLN A 32 29.32 -8.22 -12.41
N LYS A 33 29.27 -7.53 -11.25
CA LYS A 33 28.28 -6.48 -11.05
C LYS A 33 28.48 -5.46 -12.17
N PRO A 34 27.43 -5.11 -12.91
CA PRO A 34 27.54 -4.12 -13.96
C PRO A 34 28.14 -2.84 -13.37
N SER A 35 29.09 -2.23 -14.07
CA SER A 35 29.71 -0.98 -13.62
C SER A 35 28.64 0.09 -13.43
N ILE A 36 28.86 1.04 -12.53
CA ILE A 36 27.94 2.16 -12.30
C ILE A 36 27.61 2.87 -13.63
N GLU A 37 28.58 3.00 -14.50
CA GLU A 37 28.41 3.55 -15.85
C GLU A 37 27.48 2.70 -16.73
N GLY A 38 27.58 1.37 -16.65
CA GLY A 38 26.68 0.45 -17.35
C GLY A 38 25.22 0.57 -16.86
N GLN A 39 25.03 0.62 -15.54
CA GLN A 39 23.70 0.82 -14.92
C GLN A 39 23.11 2.20 -15.30
N LEU A 40 23.91 3.24 -15.28
CA LEU A 40 23.48 4.59 -15.68
C LEU A 40 23.09 4.65 -17.16
N SER A 41 23.85 4.01 -18.04
CA SER A 41 23.53 3.89 -19.47
C SER A 41 22.23 3.16 -19.71
N GLU A 42 21.96 2.08 -18.97
CA GLU A 42 20.72 1.31 -19.06
C GLU A 42 19.51 2.13 -18.58
N ILE A 43 19.66 2.85 -17.47
CA ILE A 43 18.63 3.77 -16.94
C ILE A 43 18.33 4.87 -17.95
N LEU A 44 19.34 5.52 -18.53
CA LEU A 44 19.17 6.57 -19.54
C LEU A 44 18.47 6.05 -20.80
N THR A 45 18.81 4.83 -21.23
CA THR A 45 18.17 4.19 -22.39
C THR A 45 16.71 3.88 -22.07
N THR A 46 16.42 3.37 -20.88
CA THR A 46 15.07 3.09 -20.43
C THR A 46 14.23 4.38 -20.34
N GLN A 47 14.80 5.46 -19.80
CA GLN A 47 14.13 6.76 -19.75
C GLN A 47 13.80 7.30 -21.15
N LYS A 48 14.73 7.22 -22.10
CA LYS A 48 14.48 7.62 -23.51
C LYS A 48 13.33 6.81 -24.11
N ASN A 49 13.32 5.50 -23.90
CA ASN A 49 12.27 4.63 -24.40
C ASN A 49 10.89 4.98 -23.79
N ILE A 50 10.84 5.29 -22.49
CA ILE A 50 9.61 5.71 -21.81
C ILE A 50 9.10 7.03 -22.38
N LEU A 51 9.97 8.03 -22.55
CA LEU A 51 9.62 9.33 -23.15
C LEU A 51 9.09 9.18 -24.58
N GLN A 52 9.72 8.32 -25.40
CA GLN A 52 9.26 8.06 -26.76
C GLN A 52 7.88 7.38 -26.77
N ARG A 53 7.62 6.44 -25.87
CA ARG A 53 6.31 5.79 -25.73
C ARG A 53 5.23 6.77 -25.25
N LEU A 54 5.55 7.67 -24.33
CA LEU A 54 4.63 8.74 -23.88
C LEU A 54 4.27 9.67 -25.03
N PHE A 55 5.24 10.11 -25.83
CA PHE A 55 5.00 10.93 -27.03
C PHE A 55 4.07 10.25 -28.04
N VAL A 56 4.27 8.93 -28.28
CA VAL A 56 3.38 8.14 -29.15
C VAL A 56 1.96 8.04 -28.56
N ILE A 57 1.82 7.89 -27.26
CA ILE A 57 0.50 7.85 -26.60
C ILE A 57 -0.20 9.20 -26.74
N GLU A 58 0.47 10.31 -26.46
CA GLU A 58 -0.09 11.66 -26.60
C GLU A 58 -0.51 11.97 -28.03
N SER A 59 0.33 11.58 -29.02
CA SER A 59 -0.01 11.78 -30.44
C SER A 59 -1.24 10.98 -30.85
N LYS A 60 -1.36 9.73 -30.38
CA LYS A 60 -2.54 8.88 -30.65
C LYS A 60 -3.79 9.45 -29.96
N GLN A 61 -3.66 9.95 -28.73
CA GLN A 61 -4.77 10.54 -27.99
C GLN A 61 -5.28 11.81 -28.71
N THR A 62 -4.38 12.64 -29.20
CA THR A 62 -4.72 13.81 -30.03
C THR A 62 -5.42 13.42 -31.34
N ALA A 63 -4.94 12.37 -32.02
CA ALA A 63 -5.56 11.86 -33.22
C ALA A 63 -6.98 11.32 -32.99
N ILE A 64 -7.17 10.58 -31.90
CA ILE A 64 -8.49 10.07 -31.47
C ILE A 64 -9.44 11.23 -31.15
N THR A 65 -8.97 12.22 -30.41
CA THR A 65 -9.77 13.40 -30.05
C THR A 65 -10.21 14.17 -31.31
N ASN A 66 -9.31 14.35 -32.28
CA ASN A 66 -9.61 15.00 -33.54
C ASN A 66 -10.58 14.18 -34.39
N ALA A 67 -10.41 12.86 -34.49
CA ALA A 67 -11.32 11.96 -35.18
C ALA A 67 -12.74 12.01 -34.58
N LEU A 68 -12.85 11.97 -33.25
CA LEU A 68 -14.14 12.10 -32.53
C LEU A 68 -14.81 13.46 -32.79
N ARG A 69 -14.02 14.54 -32.88
CA ARG A 69 -14.52 15.88 -33.19
C ARG A 69 -15.06 15.98 -34.65
N VAL A 70 -14.38 15.32 -35.59
CA VAL A 70 -14.83 15.28 -36.98
C VAL A 70 -16.11 14.44 -37.11
N LEU A 71 -16.20 13.30 -36.43
CA LEU A 71 -17.39 12.45 -36.42
C LEU A 71 -18.58 13.15 -35.71
N GLY A 72 -18.32 13.89 -34.62
CA GLY A 72 -19.35 14.68 -33.95
C GLY A 72 -19.85 15.88 -34.74
N ALA A 73 -19.02 16.46 -35.62
CA ALA A 73 -19.40 17.55 -36.51
C ALA A 73 -20.21 17.08 -37.74
N ALA A 74 -20.11 15.80 -38.12
CA ALA A 74 -20.88 15.21 -39.22
C ALA A 74 -22.28 14.71 -38.78
N ALA A 75 -22.51 14.53 -37.47
CA ALA A 75 -23.82 14.25 -36.89
C ALA A 75 -24.47 15.58 -36.52
N GLY A 76 -25.45 16.05 -37.29
CA GLY A 76 -26.28 17.20 -36.92
C GLY A 76 -26.94 17.00 -35.55
N PRO A 77 -27.59 18.03 -34.95
CA PRO A 77 -28.09 17.98 -33.59
C PRO A 77 -29.28 16.99 -33.46
N SER A 78 -28.97 15.72 -33.42
CA SER A 78 -29.88 14.68 -32.93
C SER A 78 -29.57 14.54 -31.43
N ALA A 79 -30.57 14.81 -30.59
CA ALA A 79 -30.52 14.57 -29.15
C ALA A 79 -30.35 13.07 -28.88
N GLY A 80 -29.12 12.58 -29.08
CA GLY A 80 -28.68 11.27 -28.56
C GLY A 80 -28.50 11.35 -27.04
N PRO A 81 -28.57 10.21 -26.33
CA PRO A 81 -28.36 10.20 -24.89
C PRO A 81 -27.03 10.91 -24.59
N SER A 82 -27.08 11.92 -23.76
CA SER A 82 -25.91 12.67 -23.30
C SER A 82 -24.82 11.68 -22.90
N ALA A 83 -23.63 11.80 -23.50
CA ALA A 83 -22.47 11.07 -23.06
C ALA A 83 -22.40 11.17 -21.53
N PRO A 84 -22.10 10.07 -20.80
CA PRO A 84 -21.97 10.14 -19.35
C PRO A 84 -21.02 11.29 -19.04
N ALA A 85 -21.55 12.31 -18.34
CA ALA A 85 -20.72 13.41 -17.89
C ALA A 85 -19.51 12.80 -17.16
N TRP A 86 -18.30 13.20 -17.52
CA TRP A 86 -17.11 12.90 -16.74
C TRP A 86 -17.45 13.17 -15.28
N PRO A 87 -17.05 12.33 -14.35
CA PRO A 87 -17.27 12.66 -12.94
C PRO A 87 -16.80 14.09 -12.72
N PRO A 88 -17.61 14.92 -12.07
CA PRO A 88 -17.27 16.32 -11.86
C PRO A 88 -15.89 16.39 -11.24
N GLN A 89 -15.08 17.33 -11.73
CA GLN A 89 -13.73 17.56 -11.22
C GLN A 89 -13.82 17.74 -9.70
N GLU A 90 -13.00 17.02 -8.96
CA GLU A 90 -13.06 17.02 -7.50
C GLU A 90 -12.72 18.41 -6.97
N ASP A 91 -13.62 19.01 -6.20
CA ASP A 91 -13.37 20.32 -5.59
C ASP A 91 -12.52 20.16 -4.33
N LEU A 92 -11.22 20.38 -4.46
CA LEU A 92 -10.26 20.32 -3.35
C LEU A 92 -10.42 21.44 -2.33
N ASN A 93 -11.22 22.50 -2.64
CA ASN A 93 -11.51 23.58 -1.69
C ASN A 93 -12.72 23.26 -0.81
N LYS A 94 -13.52 22.26 -1.19
CA LYS A 94 -14.67 21.83 -0.40
C LYS A 94 -14.21 21.28 0.94
N GLU A 95 -14.81 21.78 2.01
CA GLU A 95 -14.54 21.35 3.37
C GLU A 95 -15.59 20.35 3.83
N TYR A 96 -15.14 19.23 4.36
CA TYR A 96 -15.99 18.16 4.88
C TYR A 96 -15.82 18.07 6.39
N LYS A 97 -16.94 17.92 7.09
CA LYS A 97 -16.91 17.61 8.52
C LYS A 97 -16.72 16.10 8.68
N ILE A 98 -15.48 15.68 8.91
CA ILE A 98 -15.16 14.28 9.14
C ILE A 98 -15.18 14.03 10.65
N ASP A 99 -16.18 13.26 11.08
CA ASP A 99 -16.29 12.87 12.48
C ASP A 99 -15.20 11.84 12.82
N MET A 100 -14.54 12.04 13.96
CA MET A 100 -13.58 11.09 14.49
C MET A 100 -14.25 9.74 14.84
N GLY A 101 -15.46 9.77 15.41
CA GLY A 101 -16.19 8.58 15.79
C GLY A 101 -15.35 7.68 16.71
N HIS A 102 -15.25 6.41 16.34
CA HIS A 102 -14.48 5.40 17.08
C HIS A 102 -12.98 5.37 16.73
N SER A 103 -12.53 6.18 15.76
CA SER A 103 -11.16 6.11 15.24
C SER A 103 -10.12 6.53 16.29
N SER A 104 -8.99 5.85 16.29
CA SER A 104 -7.84 6.20 17.11
C SER A 104 -7.04 7.33 16.46
N LEU A 105 -6.49 8.25 17.26
CA LEU A 105 -5.54 9.25 16.81
C LEU A 105 -4.11 8.76 17.02
N ASN A 106 -3.28 8.95 16.00
CA ASN A 106 -1.84 8.82 16.08
C ASN A 106 -1.21 10.22 16.13
N GLY A 107 -0.36 10.50 17.09
CA GLY A 107 0.27 11.81 17.28
C GLY A 107 -0.38 12.67 18.36
N ASN A 108 -0.11 13.98 18.32
CA ASN A 108 -0.56 14.91 19.34
C ASN A 108 -2.08 15.17 19.25
N LYS A 109 -2.82 14.88 20.31
CA LYS A 109 -4.28 15.11 20.37
C LYS A 109 -4.67 16.58 20.18
N ASN A 110 -3.78 17.52 20.49
CA ASN A 110 -3.99 18.96 20.38
C ASN A 110 -3.30 19.53 19.13
N ALA A 111 -2.99 18.70 18.14
CA ALA A 111 -2.37 19.14 16.91
C ALA A 111 -3.27 20.11 16.14
N LYS A 112 -2.65 21.10 15.49
CA LYS A 112 -3.33 22.06 14.62
C LYS A 112 -3.78 21.46 13.30
N VAL A 113 -3.13 20.37 12.87
CA VAL A 113 -3.36 19.71 11.60
C VAL A 113 -3.77 18.25 11.87
N THR A 114 -4.91 17.86 11.32
CA THR A 114 -5.38 16.47 11.33
C THR A 114 -5.37 15.93 9.91
N ILE A 115 -4.62 14.86 9.69
CA ILE A 115 -4.66 14.09 8.46
C ILE A 115 -5.64 12.93 8.66
N VAL A 116 -6.60 12.78 7.75
CA VAL A 116 -7.49 11.62 7.70
C VAL A 116 -7.21 10.84 6.42
N GLU A 117 -7.01 9.55 6.54
CA GLU A 117 -6.90 8.62 5.43
C GLU A 117 -8.07 7.65 5.43
N PHE A 118 -8.86 7.65 4.35
CA PHE A 118 -9.76 6.54 4.06
C PHE A 118 -9.01 5.50 3.25
N SER A 119 -8.89 4.30 3.80
CA SER A 119 -7.95 3.33 3.27
C SER A 119 -8.43 1.89 3.31
N ASP A 120 -7.77 1.07 2.50
CA ASP A 120 -7.99 -0.36 2.35
C ASP A 120 -6.62 -1.05 2.39
N PHE A 121 -6.41 -1.94 3.35
CA PHE A 121 -5.13 -2.62 3.55
C PHE A 121 -4.70 -3.50 2.36
N GLN A 122 -5.65 -4.00 1.57
CA GLN A 122 -5.37 -4.80 0.38
C GLN A 122 -5.14 -3.93 -0.87
N CYS A 123 -5.50 -2.64 -0.84
CA CYS A 123 -5.34 -1.75 -1.98
C CYS A 123 -3.85 -1.45 -2.26
N PRO A 124 -3.33 -1.73 -3.47
CA PRO A 124 -1.92 -1.48 -3.80
C PRO A 124 -1.53 0.00 -3.71
N TYR A 125 -2.47 0.90 -3.99
CA TYR A 125 -2.23 2.34 -3.89
C TYR A 125 -2.14 2.79 -2.42
N SER A 126 -2.98 2.23 -1.54
CA SER A 126 -2.87 2.48 -0.09
C SER A 126 -1.53 2.00 0.44
N GLN A 127 -1.10 0.78 0.12
CA GLN A 127 0.22 0.24 0.49
C GLN A 127 1.38 1.12 0.00
N ARG A 128 1.22 1.73 -1.19
CA ARG A 128 2.25 2.59 -1.79
C ARG A 128 2.36 3.95 -1.11
N PHE A 129 1.23 4.56 -0.72
CA PHE A 129 1.20 5.95 -0.26
C PHE A 129 1.16 6.10 1.26
N HIS A 130 0.62 5.11 1.98
CA HIS A 130 0.61 5.11 3.45
C HIS A 130 1.98 5.35 4.11
N PRO A 131 3.11 4.83 3.60
CA PRO A 131 4.43 5.05 4.22
C PRO A 131 4.84 6.52 4.36
N ALA A 132 4.22 7.45 3.64
CA ALA A 132 4.44 8.88 3.85
C ALA A 132 3.92 9.38 5.22
N ILE A 133 2.91 8.71 5.79
CA ILE A 133 2.28 9.15 7.04
C ILE A 133 3.21 9.05 8.26
N PRO A 134 3.89 7.91 8.54
CA PRO A 134 4.88 7.84 9.60
C PRO A 134 5.98 8.89 9.48
N GLU A 135 6.41 9.20 8.24
CA GLU A 135 7.42 10.23 7.99
C GLU A 135 6.90 11.63 8.34
N VAL A 136 5.66 11.95 7.96
CA VAL A 136 5.00 13.22 8.30
C VAL A 136 4.86 13.36 9.81
N LEU A 137 4.37 12.33 10.50
CA LEU A 137 4.22 12.35 11.96
C LEU A 137 5.57 12.53 12.69
N LYS A 138 6.65 11.98 12.15
CA LYS A 138 8.00 12.16 12.68
C LYS A 138 8.46 13.61 12.52
N VAL A 139 8.22 14.25 11.37
CA VAL A 139 8.63 15.63 11.09
C VAL A 139 7.79 16.63 11.88
N TYR A 140 6.49 16.39 12.00
CA TYR A 140 5.52 17.29 12.61
C TYR A 140 4.91 16.73 13.91
N SER A 141 5.71 16.11 14.75
CA SER A 141 5.27 15.37 15.93
C SER A 141 4.40 16.16 16.93
N LYS A 142 4.49 17.49 16.92
CA LYS A 142 3.69 18.39 17.79
C LYS A 142 2.47 18.96 17.10
N ASP A 143 2.53 19.15 15.79
CA ASP A 143 1.58 19.95 15.03
C ASP A 143 0.62 19.12 14.18
N VAL A 144 0.91 17.83 14.00
CA VAL A 144 0.10 16.91 13.19
C VAL A 144 -0.35 15.72 14.02
N ASN A 145 -1.60 15.34 13.83
CA ASN A 145 -2.11 14.01 14.15
C ASN A 145 -2.70 13.33 12.91
N TYR A 146 -2.92 12.05 13.04
CA TYR A 146 -3.41 11.21 11.95
C TYR A 146 -4.53 10.29 12.42
N MET A 147 -5.48 10.06 11.52
CA MET A 147 -6.61 9.16 11.72
C MET A 147 -6.79 8.28 10.49
N LEU A 148 -6.93 6.98 10.70
CA LEU A 148 -7.30 6.03 9.67
C LEU A 148 -8.80 5.71 9.78
N LYS A 149 -9.47 5.74 8.64
CA LYS A 149 -10.85 5.29 8.46
C LYS A 149 -10.86 4.11 7.50
N ASN A 150 -11.52 3.02 7.89
CA ASN A 150 -11.59 1.82 7.08
C ASN A 150 -12.55 2.01 5.91
N PHE A 151 -12.06 1.78 4.69
CA PHE A 151 -12.85 1.82 3.47
C PHE A 151 -12.54 0.59 2.60
N PRO A 152 -12.89 -0.63 3.09
CA PRO A 152 -12.62 -1.87 2.36
C PRO A 152 -13.42 -1.92 1.06
N LEU A 153 -12.72 -2.02 -0.08
CA LEU A 153 -13.34 -2.09 -1.40
C LEU A 153 -13.93 -3.49 -1.63
N SER A 154 -15.11 -3.56 -2.21
CA SER A 154 -15.87 -4.81 -2.35
C SER A 154 -15.18 -5.88 -3.21
N PHE A 155 -14.29 -5.45 -4.11
CA PHE A 155 -13.49 -6.34 -4.97
C PHE A 155 -12.14 -6.77 -4.35
N HIS A 156 -11.86 -6.35 -3.12
CA HIS A 156 -10.71 -6.78 -2.33
C HIS A 156 -11.16 -7.74 -1.22
N PRO A 157 -11.11 -9.07 -1.44
CA PRO A 157 -11.74 -10.04 -0.52
C PRO A 157 -11.12 -10.06 0.87
N GLN A 158 -9.85 -9.66 1.02
CA GLN A 158 -9.17 -9.64 2.32
C GLN A 158 -9.18 -8.26 3.01
N ALA A 159 -9.71 -7.22 2.37
CA ALA A 159 -9.71 -5.85 2.92
C ALA A 159 -10.54 -5.74 4.20
N LYS A 160 -11.76 -6.27 4.20
CA LYS A 160 -12.63 -6.24 5.38
C LYS A 160 -12.11 -7.11 6.53
N PRO A 161 -11.65 -8.36 6.31
CA PRO A 161 -10.92 -9.13 7.33
C PRO A 161 -9.74 -8.37 7.95
N ALA A 162 -8.93 -7.69 7.14
CA ALA A 162 -7.80 -6.91 7.63
C ALA A 162 -8.23 -5.69 8.46
N ALA A 163 -9.30 -5.00 8.05
CA ALA A 163 -9.90 -3.92 8.84
C ALA A 163 -10.35 -4.43 10.21
N LYS A 164 -11.04 -5.59 10.28
CA LYS A 164 -11.40 -6.23 11.55
C LYS A 164 -10.18 -6.58 12.40
N ALA A 165 -9.10 -7.08 11.79
CA ALA A 165 -7.86 -7.38 12.50
C ALA A 165 -7.22 -6.13 13.14
N SER A 166 -7.23 -4.99 12.46
CA SER A 166 -6.76 -3.72 13.04
C SER A 166 -7.59 -3.32 14.26
N LEU A 167 -8.92 -3.44 14.18
CA LEU A 167 -9.83 -3.12 15.27
C LEU A 167 -9.67 -4.09 16.45
N ALA A 168 -9.49 -5.39 16.21
CA ALA A 168 -9.22 -6.36 17.25
C ALA A 168 -7.89 -6.09 17.98
N ALA A 169 -6.86 -5.63 17.27
CA ALA A 169 -5.58 -5.24 17.90
C ALA A 169 -5.72 -4.02 18.82
N ARG A 170 -6.69 -3.12 18.56
CA ARG A 170 -7.00 -1.98 19.42
C ARG A 170 -7.38 -2.40 20.83
N GLU A 171 -8.05 -3.54 21.01
CA GLU A 171 -8.45 -4.07 22.33
C GLU A 171 -7.27 -4.35 23.27
N GLN A 172 -6.07 -4.41 22.71
CA GLN A 172 -4.84 -4.58 23.47
C GLN A 172 -3.89 -3.37 23.33
N GLY A 173 -4.40 -2.23 22.81
CA GLY A 173 -3.63 -0.99 22.67
C GLY A 173 -2.57 -1.04 21.56
N LYS A 174 -2.68 -1.98 20.62
CA LYS A 174 -1.71 -2.22 19.53
C LYS A 174 -2.28 -1.94 18.14
N TYR A 175 -3.21 -0.98 18.06
CA TYR A 175 -3.87 -0.61 16.81
C TYR A 175 -2.87 -0.17 15.75
N TRP A 176 -2.00 0.79 16.09
CA TRP A 176 -1.09 1.39 15.11
C TRP A 176 0.02 0.44 14.67
N GLU A 177 0.54 -0.38 15.58
CA GLU A 177 1.50 -1.42 15.24
C GLU A 177 0.89 -2.43 14.25
N MET A 178 -0.38 -2.81 14.46
CA MET A 178 -1.09 -3.70 13.54
C MET A 178 -1.37 -3.02 12.19
N VAL A 179 -1.78 -1.75 12.18
CA VAL A 179 -2.02 -0.97 10.96
C VAL A 179 -0.77 -0.97 10.06
N GLU A 180 0.39 -0.62 10.62
CA GLU A 180 1.65 -0.61 9.87
C GLU A 180 1.98 -2.00 9.30
N LEU A 181 1.84 -3.05 10.10
CA LEU A 181 2.11 -4.42 9.68
C LEU A 181 1.14 -4.89 8.58
N LEU A 182 -0.13 -4.52 8.65
CA LEU A 182 -1.12 -4.86 7.62
C LEU A 182 -0.79 -4.20 6.28
N PHE A 183 -0.41 -2.92 6.25
CA PHE A 183 0.01 -2.26 5.02
C PHE A 183 1.29 -2.87 4.43
N GLN A 184 2.25 -3.25 5.26
CA GLN A 184 3.48 -3.89 4.82
C GLN A 184 3.24 -5.29 4.22
N ASN A 185 2.15 -5.96 4.61
CA ASN A 185 1.82 -7.32 4.20
C ASN A 185 0.58 -7.42 3.32
N GLY A 186 0.14 -6.35 2.68
CA GLY A 186 -1.13 -6.28 1.96
C GLY A 186 -1.30 -7.26 0.79
N LYS A 187 -0.26 -8.01 0.42
CA LYS A 187 -0.34 -9.09 -0.57
C LYS A 187 -0.85 -10.41 0.02
N ASP A 188 -0.72 -10.58 1.34
CA ASP A 188 -1.23 -11.73 2.08
C ASP A 188 -1.83 -11.24 3.40
N LEU A 189 -3.15 -11.21 3.46
CA LEU A 189 -3.96 -10.82 4.61
C LEU A 189 -4.87 -11.97 5.01
N SER A 190 -4.31 -13.18 5.02
CA SER A 190 -4.98 -14.40 5.52
C SER A 190 -5.10 -14.40 7.05
N GLU A 191 -5.97 -15.23 7.59
CA GLU A 191 -6.13 -15.37 9.05
C GLU A 191 -4.84 -15.89 9.72
N GLU A 192 -4.11 -16.77 9.04
CA GLU A 192 -2.79 -17.23 9.49
C GLU A 192 -1.80 -16.07 9.56
N LYS A 193 -1.82 -15.20 8.56
CA LYS A 193 -0.99 -13.99 8.56
C LYS A 193 -1.36 -13.08 9.72
N PHE A 194 -2.63 -12.90 10.04
CA PHE A 194 -3.03 -12.07 11.19
C PHE A 194 -2.45 -12.58 12.51
N LYS A 195 -2.34 -13.90 12.72
CA LYS A 195 -1.68 -14.46 13.91
C LYS A 195 -0.19 -14.11 13.96
N GLU A 196 0.50 -14.18 12.81
CA GLU A 196 1.91 -13.78 12.72
C GLU A 196 2.08 -12.29 13.02
N LEU A 197 1.25 -11.44 12.43
CA LEU A 197 1.30 -9.99 12.63
C LEU A 197 0.95 -9.61 14.07
N ALA A 198 -0.03 -10.29 14.68
CA ALA A 198 -0.36 -10.12 16.08
C ALA A 198 0.84 -10.42 17.00
N LYS A 199 1.56 -11.50 16.72
CA LYS A 199 2.79 -11.82 17.45
C LYS A 199 3.87 -10.76 17.25
N GLN A 200 4.05 -10.27 16.02
CA GLN A 200 5.01 -9.20 15.69
C GLN A 200 4.65 -7.88 16.39
N ALA A 201 3.36 -7.55 16.47
CA ALA A 201 2.86 -6.38 17.18
C ALA A 201 2.96 -6.49 18.73
N GLY A 202 3.37 -7.65 19.24
CA GLY A 202 3.47 -7.89 20.68
C GLY A 202 2.12 -8.12 21.38
N LEU A 203 1.12 -8.60 20.63
CA LEU A 203 -0.19 -8.97 21.14
C LEU A 203 -0.18 -10.36 21.79
N ASN A 204 -1.09 -10.57 22.75
CA ASN A 204 -1.50 -11.92 23.11
C ASN A 204 -2.32 -12.48 21.95
N VAL A 205 -1.76 -13.45 21.21
CA VAL A 205 -2.34 -13.98 19.98
C VAL A 205 -3.68 -14.67 20.24
N ASP A 206 -3.82 -15.44 21.33
CA ASP A 206 -5.05 -16.16 21.63
C ASP A 206 -6.19 -15.17 21.94
N LYS A 207 -5.91 -14.13 22.76
CA LYS A 207 -6.87 -13.08 23.04
C LYS A 207 -7.23 -12.30 21.77
N PHE A 208 -6.24 -11.97 20.93
CA PHE A 208 -6.48 -11.28 19.68
C PHE A 208 -7.40 -12.07 18.75
N MET A 209 -7.14 -13.35 18.54
CA MET A 209 -7.96 -14.22 17.70
C MET A 209 -9.35 -14.44 18.28
N LYS A 210 -9.47 -14.50 19.60
CA LYS A 210 -10.75 -14.54 20.28
C LYS A 210 -11.57 -13.27 20.00
N ASP A 211 -10.99 -12.09 20.28
CA ASP A 211 -11.66 -10.80 20.05
C ASP A 211 -11.99 -10.60 18.57
N TYR A 212 -11.10 -10.99 17.66
CA TYR A 212 -11.30 -10.93 16.21
C TYR A 212 -12.55 -11.68 15.78
N LYS A 213 -12.81 -12.88 16.35
CA LYS A 213 -13.94 -13.74 15.98
C LYS A 213 -15.21 -13.42 16.76
N GLU A 214 -15.10 -13.26 18.08
CA GLU A 214 -16.29 -13.09 18.93
C GLU A 214 -16.94 -11.70 18.80
N LYS A 215 -16.16 -10.67 18.45
CA LYS A 215 -16.66 -9.31 18.25
C LYS A 215 -16.91 -8.97 16.78
N ASP A 216 -17.12 -9.95 15.92
CA ASP A 216 -17.30 -9.75 14.48
C ASP A 216 -18.39 -8.74 14.14
N ALA A 217 -19.55 -8.81 14.78
CA ALA A 217 -20.64 -7.88 14.58
C ALA A 217 -20.31 -6.44 15.02
N GLU A 218 -19.47 -6.27 16.05
CA GLU A 218 -18.98 -4.97 16.50
C GLU A 218 -18.05 -4.38 15.41
N TRP A 219 -17.12 -5.18 14.88
CA TRP A 219 -16.21 -4.72 13.83
C TRP A 219 -16.95 -4.36 12.55
N GLU A 220 -17.94 -5.15 12.14
CA GLU A 220 -18.80 -4.80 10.98
C GLU A 220 -19.49 -3.46 11.18
N LYS A 221 -20.03 -3.20 12.37
CA LYS A 221 -20.67 -1.92 12.68
C LYS A 221 -19.70 -0.75 12.57
N LEU A 222 -18.51 -0.87 13.16
CA LEU A 222 -17.51 0.21 13.14
C LEU A 222 -16.99 0.49 11.72
N ILE A 223 -16.79 -0.55 10.92
CA ILE A 223 -16.43 -0.41 9.50
C ILE A 223 -17.57 0.26 8.72
N ALA A 224 -18.81 -0.10 8.99
CA ALA A 224 -19.97 0.53 8.34
C ALA A 224 -20.10 2.02 8.71
N GLU A 225 -19.78 2.40 9.93
CA GLU A 225 -19.72 3.80 10.37
C GLU A 225 -18.65 4.57 9.57
N ASP A 226 -17.44 4.02 9.42
CA ASP A 226 -16.37 4.62 8.60
C ASP A 226 -16.79 4.74 7.12
N MET A 227 -17.43 3.72 6.57
CA MET A 227 -17.98 3.72 5.20
C MET A 227 -19.06 4.80 5.02
N SER A 228 -19.91 5.01 6.03
CA SER A 228 -20.93 6.08 6.01
C SER A 228 -20.29 7.47 5.98
N VAL A 229 -19.26 7.70 6.80
CA VAL A 229 -18.50 8.95 6.80
C VAL A 229 -17.79 9.15 5.45
N ALA A 230 -17.22 8.09 4.87
CA ALA A 230 -16.61 8.13 3.55
C ALA A 230 -17.59 8.57 2.47
N ASN A 231 -18.79 7.98 2.45
CA ASN A 231 -19.83 8.30 1.48
C ASN A 231 -20.29 9.77 1.61
N SER A 232 -20.48 10.26 2.85
CA SER A 232 -20.85 11.66 3.10
C SER A 232 -19.74 12.67 2.78
N SER A 233 -18.49 12.18 2.69
CA SER A 233 -17.29 12.95 2.34
C SER A 233 -16.86 12.77 0.88
N ASP A 234 -17.73 12.25 0.02
CA ASP A 234 -17.47 12.00 -1.41
C ASP A 234 -16.20 11.16 -1.66
N VAL A 235 -15.88 10.22 -0.76
CA VAL A 235 -14.77 9.26 -0.95
C VAL A 235 -15.19 8.22 -1.97
N ARG A 236 -14.42 8.06 -3.05
CA ARG A 236 -14.73 7.16 -4.16
C ARG A 236 -13.72 6.04 -4.36
N GLY A 237 -12.64 6.04 -3.57
CA GLY A 237 -11.56 5.07 -3.69
C GLY A 237 -10.47 5.26 -2.63
N THR A 238 -9.49 4.38 -2.63
CA THR A 238 -8.42 4.33 -1.63
C THR A 238 -7.03 4.42 -2.27
N PRO A 239 -6.10 5.10 -1.59
CA PRO A 239 -6.35 5.95 -0.43
C PRO A 239 -6.96 7.30 -0.82
N THR A 240 -7.85 7.85 0.01
CA THR A 240 -8.26 9.25 -0.07
C THR A 240 -7.80 9.96 1.20
N PHE A 241 -7.03 11.03 1.02
CA PHE A 241 -6.50 11.82 2.13
C PHE A 241 -7.24 13.15 2.28
N PHE A 242 -7.40 13.56 3.54
CA PHE A 242 -7.90 14.89 3.89
C PHE A 242 -6.92 15.54 4.87
N ILE A 243 -6.78 16.87 4.76
CA ILE A 243 -6.06 17.69 5.73
C ILE A 243 -7.05 18.73 6.27
N ASN A 244 -7.35 18.69 7.57
CA ASN A 244 -8.33 19.55 8.22
C ASN A 244 -9.67 19.61 7.46
N GLY A 245 -10.17 18.45 7.03
CA GLY A 245 -11.45 18.31 6.33
C GLY A 245 -11.43 18.63 4.83
N LYS A 246 -10.32 19.07 4.25
CA LYS A 246 -10.18 19.29 2.80
C LYS A 246 -9.45 18.13 2.16
N LYS A 247 -9.95 17.63 1.03
CA LYS A 247 -9.25 16.62 0.24
C LYS A 247 -7.92 17.14 -0.25
N THR A 248 -6.94 16.25 -0.30
CA THR A 248 -5.60 16.56 -0.80
C THR A 248 -5.11 15.55 -1.83
N ASN A 249 -4.32 16.04 -2.78
CA ASN A 249 -3.57 15.22 -3.71
C ASN A 249 -2.16 14.88 -3.23
N ALA A 250 -1.78 15.28 -2.00
CA ALA A 250 -0.52 14.87 -1.40
C ALA A 250 -0.45 13.34 -1.27
N ARG A 251 0.67 12.74 -1.68
CA ARG A 251 0.89 11.29 -1.70
C ARG A 251 2.28 10.89 -1.19
N ASP A 252 3.09 11.88 -0.86
CA ASP A 252 4.45 11.72 -0.34
C ASP A 252 4.76 12.81 0.69
N LEU A 253 5.88 12.67 1.38
CA LEU A 253 6.32 13.61 2.40
C LEU A 253 6.39 15.05 1.87
N THR A 254 6.85 15.26 0.64
CA THR A 254 7.02 16.60 0.04
C THR A 254 5.67 17.28 -0.16
N GLY A 255 4.70 16.58 -0.73
CA GLY A 255 3.34 17.09 -0.92
C GLY A 255 2.66 17.43 0.41
N PHE A 256 2.72 16.52 1.39
CA PHE A 256 2.18 16.79 2.72
C PHE A 256 2.86 17.97 3.41
N LYS A 257 4.20 18.08 3.34
CA LYS A 257 4.94 19.21 3.90
C LYS A 257 4.48 20.53 3.33
N GLN A 258 4.31 20.62 2.01
CA GLN A 258 3.88 21.85 1.36
C GLN A 258 2.54 22.34 1.91
N GLU A 259 1.57 21.47 2.08
CA GLU A 259 0.23 21.82 2.57
C GLU A 259 0.24 22.13 4.08
N ILE A 260 0.93 21.31 4.87
CA ILE A 260 1.04 21.49 6.32
C ILE A 260 1.75 22.81 6.65
N ASP A 261 2.88 23.09 6.00
CA ASP A 261 3.62 24.35 6.22
C ASP A 261 2.77 25.56 5.90
N ASN A 262 1.92 25.51 4.86
CA ASN A 262 1.00 26.60 4.53
C ASN A 262 -0.08 26.79 5.61
N ILE A 263 -0.55 25.74 6.25
CA ILE A 263 -1.53 25.82 7.36
C ILE A 263 -0.86 26.36 8.62
N LEU A 264 0.37 25.93 8.92
CA LEU A 264 1.07 26.32 10.13
C LEU A 264 1.62 27.75 10.11
N LYS A 265 1.85 28.31 8.90
CA LYS A 265 2.31 29.70 8.71
C LYS A 265 1.19 30.74 8.86
N LYS A 266 -0.07 30.31 8.84
CA LYS A 266 -1.24 31.17 9.06
C LYS A 266 -1.55 31.29 10.55
#